data_6b73ac8e6906596d532c02336ef709b0
#
_entry.id   6b73ac8e6906596d532c02336ef709b0
#
_cell.length_a   1.000
_cell.length_b   1.000
_cell.length_c   1.000
_cell.angle_alpha   90.00
_cell.angle_beta   90.00
_cell.angle_gamma   90.00
#
_symmetry.space_group_name_H-M   'P 1'
#
loop_
_entity.id
_entity.type
_entity.pdbx_description
1 polymer ?
#
loop_
_entity_poly.entity_id
_entity_poly.type
_entity_poly.pdbx_seq_one_letter_code
_entity_poly.pdbx_strand_id
1 'polypeptide(L)'
;MDDLDVRLLVELLRDRIIPDRTLGQHFLLDEAVIDRAVEIASVNHPINEQSHVLEIGPGPGSLTLELLRTGAKVTAIELDQESTNHLARVFNGADGKLQVIHADALEIDWPEDITHIVSNLPYQISSPVLERIQKHHSNTQIKGISL
;
A
#
# COMPACT_ATOMS: atom_id res chain seq x y z
N MET A 1 -12.02 8.58 9.61
CA MET A 1 -11.50 7.81 8.48
C MET A 1 -12.61 7.14 7.65
N ASP A 2 -13.70 6.72 8.27
CA ASP A 2 -14.81 6.03 7.58
C ASP A 2 -15.52 6.87 6.52
N ASP A 3 -15.41 8.21 6.60
CA ASP A 3 -16.04 9.13 5.65
C ASP A 3 -15.17 9.40 4.42
N LEU A 4 -13.95 8.85 4.37
CA LEU A 4 -13.06 9.01 3.23
C LEU A 4 -13.38 7.97 2.18
N ASP A 5 -13.54 8.41 0.94
CA ASP A 5 -13.67 7.52 -0.20
C ASP A 5 -12.53 7.73 -1.19
N VAL A 6 -12.41 6.79 -2.13
CA VAL A 6 -11.35 6.77 -3.13
C VAL A 6 -11.35 8.04 -3.98
N ARG A 7 -12.53 8.52 -4.37
CA ARG A 7 -12.65 9.70 -5.24
C ARG A 7 -12.19 10.96 -4.51
N LEU A 8 -12.61 11.10 -3.26
CA LEU A 8 -12.20 12.24 -2.44
C LEU A 8 -10.69 12.29 -2.28
N LEU A 9 -10.05 11.16 -2.01
CA LEU A 9 -8.61 11.08 -1.88
C LEU A 9 -7.90 11.52 -3.16
N VAL A 10 -8.39 11.07 -4.31
CA VAL A 10 -7.81 11.42 -5.60
C VAL A 10 -8.03 12.89 -5.91
N GLU A 11 -9.22 13.44 -5.64
CA GLU A 11 -9.50 14.85 -5.84
C GLU A 11 -8.60 15.74 -4.98
N LEU A 12 -8.43 15.38 -3.71
CA LEU A 12 -7.53 16.09 -2.80
C LEU A 12 -6.09 16.08 -3.32
N LEU A 13 -5.66 14.97 -3.90
CA LEU A 13 -4.32 14.81 -4.41
C LEU A 13 -4.14 15.56 -5.75
N ARG A 14 -5.16 15.55 -6.61
CA ARG A 14 -5.10 16.18 -7.94
C ARG A 14 -4.75 17.65 -7.90
N ASP A 15 -5.24 18.36 -6.88
CA ASP A 15 -4.99 19.79 -6.73
C ASP A 15 -3.58 20.11 -6.25
N ARG A 16 -2.80 19.12 -5.82
CA ARG A 16 -1.51 19.32 -5.17
C ARG A 16 -0.36 18.60 -5.83
N ILE A 17 -0.61 17.44 -6.41
CA ILE A 17 0.43 16.56 -6.96
C ILE A 17 0.07 16.19 -8.38
N ILE A 18 1.01 16.41 -9.31
CA ILE A 18 0.89 15.95 -10.68
C ILE A 18 1.53 14.56 -10.75
N PRO A 19 0.82 13.51 -11.23
CA PRO A 19 1.42 12.18 -11.37
C PRO A 19 2.68 12.23 -12.22
N ASP A 20 3.75 11.64 -11.71
CA ASP A 20 5.03 11.56 -12.38
C ASP A 20 5.20 10.18 -13.03
N ARG A 21 5.11 10.13 -14.36
CA ARG A 21 5.25 8.88 -15.10
C ARG A 21 6.65 8.30 -15.04
N THR A 22 7.67 9.11 -14.79
CA THR A 22 9.05 8.61 -14.64
C THR A 22 9.21 7.80 -13.36
N LEU A 23 8.39 8.07 -12.35
CA LEU A 23 8.30 7.28 -11.12
C LEU A 23 7.31 6.11 -11.25
N GLY A 24 6.66 5.97 -12.41
CA GLY A 24 5.65 4.93 -12.61
C GLY A 24 4.35 5.19 -11.87
N GLN A 25 4.08 6.43 -11.49
CA GLN A 25 2.86 6.78 -10.75
C GLN A 25 1.61 6.61 -11.61
N HIS A 26 0.62 5.94 -11.06
CA HIS A 26 -0.75 5.89 -11.56
C HIS A 26 -1.68 5.66 -10.39
N PHE A 27 -2.90 6.17 -10.50
CA PHE A 27 -3.84 6.13 -9.38
C PHE A 27 -4.94 5.11 -9.62
N LEU A 28 -5.21 4.33 -8.60
CA LEU A 28 -6.27 3.32 -8.61
C LEU A 28 -7.57 3.99 -8.17
N LEU A 29 -8.50 4.17 -9.11
CA LEU A 29 -9.79 4.86 -8.89
C LEU A 29 -10.97 3.92 -8.74
N ASP A 30 -10.85 2.69 -9.23
CA ASP A 30 -11.94 1.73 -9.27
C ASP A 30 -12.01 0.95 -7.96
N GLU A 31 -13.05 1.20 -7.19
CA GLU A 31 -13.29 0.50 -5.92
C GLU A 31 -13.39 -1.02 -6.10
N ALA A 32 -13.96 -1.48 -7.21
CA ALA A 32 -14.05 -2.91 -7.49
C ALA A 32 -12.68 -3.56 -7.66
N VAL A 33 -11.74 -2.85 -8.29
CA VAL A 33 -10.35 -3.33 -8.45
C VAL A 33 -9.65 -3.36 -7.10
N ILE A 34 -9.85 -2.34 -6.28
CA ILE A 34 -9.28 -2.27 -4.93
C ILE A 34 -9.80 -3.42 -4.06
N ASP A 35 -11.11 -3.62 -4.04
CA ASP A 35 -11.74 -4.70 -3.28
C ASP A 35 -11.24 -6.07 -3.76
N ARG A 36 -11.07 -6.23 -5.07
CA ARG A 36 -10.55 -7.47 -5.64
C ARG A 36 -9.11 -7.74 -5.22
N ALA A 37 -8.27 -6.72 -5.16
CA ALA A 37 -6.89 -6.86 -4.70
C ALA A 37 -6.83 -7.36 -3.26
N VAL A 38 -7.64 -6.78 -2.39
CA VAL A 38 -7.74 -7.20 -0.98
C VAL A 38 -8.29 -8.62 -0.87
N GLU A 39 -9.32 -8.95 -1.65
CA GLU A 39 -9.93 -10.27 -1.68
C GLU A 39 -8.93 -11.34 -2.10
N ILE A 40 -8.16 -11.09 -3.16
CA ILE A 40 -7.14 -12.03 -3.66
C ILE A 40 -6.08 -12.29 -2.58
N ALA A 41 -5.58 -11.27 -1.94
CA ALA A 41 -4.59 -11.42 -0.89
C ALA A 41 -5.14 -12.16 0.34
N SER A 42 -6.45 -12.16 0.52
CA SER A 42 -7.14 -12.77 1.65
C SER A 42 -7.61 -14.21 1.42
N VAL A 43 -7.38 -14.80 0.24
CA VAL A 43 -7.96 -16.09 -0.15
C VAL A 43 -7.67 -17.21 0.84
N ASN A 44 -6.43 -17.38 1.26
CA ASN A 44 -6.04 -18.44 2.19
C ASN A 44 -6.00 -18.00 3.64
N HIS A 45 -5.71 -16.72 3.88
CA HIS A 45 -5.58 -16.14 5.19
C HIS A 45 -6.21 -14.75 5.17
N PRO A 46 -7.35 -14.55 5.84
CA PRO A 46 -8.03 -13.26 5.87
C PRO A 46 -7.13 -12.14 6.40
N ILE A 47 -7.28 -10.96 5.82
CA ILE A 47 -6.65 -9.76 6.35
C ILE A 47 -7.57 -9.21 7.45
N ASN A 48 -7.04 -9.09 8.66
CA ASN A 48 -7.79 -8.66 9.84
C ASN A 48 -6.90 -7.92 10.83
N GLU A 49 -7.39 -7.70 12.03
CA GLU A 49 -6.69 -6.97 13.09
C GLU A 49 -5.34 -7.59 13.49
N GLN A 50 -5.12 -8.85 13.19
CA GLN A 50 -3.89 -9.56 13.49
C GLN A 50 -2.89 -9.52 12.35
N SER A 51 -3.31 -8.97 11.21
CA SER A 51 -2.48 -8.90 10.01
C SER A 51 -1.57 -7.68 10.02
N HIS A 52 -0.41 -7.81 9.39
CA HIS A 52 0.48 -6.71 9.07
C HIS A 52 0.70 -6.69 7.57
N VAL A 53 0.14 -5.70 6.90
CA VAL A 53 0.20 -5.58 5.44
C VAL A 53 1.32 -4.64 5.04
N LEU A 54 2.14 -5.06 4.08
CA LEU A 54 3.08 -4.19 3.39
C LEU A 54 2.42 -3.71 2.10
N GLU A 55 2.34 -2.40 1.94
CA GLU A 55 1.88 -1.76 0.71
C GLU A 55 3.02 -0.97 0.08
N ILE A 56 3.33 -1.24 -1.19
CA ILE A 56 4.38 -0.55 -1.93
C ILE A 56 3.73 0.40 -2.92
N GLY A 57 4.09 1.68 -2.85
CA GLY A 57 3.55 2.69 -3.75
C GLY A 57 2.08 3.02 -3.50
N PRO A 58 1.71 3.43 -2.29
CA PRO A 58 0.31 3.71 -1.95
C PRO A 58 -0.32 4.86 -2.74
N GLY A 59 0.48 5.78 -3.28
CA GLY A 59 -0.04 6.93 -4.04
C GLY A 59 -1.02 7.76 -3.22
N PRO A 60 -2.24 8.02 -3.72
CA PRO A 60 -3.24 8.83 -2.99
C PRO A 60 -3.83 8.14 -1.76
N GLY A 61 -3.64 6.83 -1.61
CA GLY A 61 -4.09 6.09 -0.43
C GLY A 61 -5.40 5.32 -0.60
N SER A 62 -5.85 5.12 -1.83
CA SER A 62 -7.11 4.42 -2.10
C SER A 62 -7.10 2.98 -1.58
N LEU A 63 -6.06 2.24 -1.92
CA LEU A 63 -5.87 0.88 -1.42
C LEU A 63 -5.55 0.88 0.07
N THR A 64 -4.75 1.85 0.52
CA THR A 64 -4.41 2.02 1.94
C THR A 64 -5.67 2.12 2.80
N LEU A 65 -6.65 2.91 2.36
CA LEU A 65 -7.91 3.07 3.07
C LEU A 65 -8.64 1.73 3.26
N GLU A 66 -8.75 0.94 2.20
CA GLU A 66 -9.42 -0.37 2.28
C GLU A 66 -8.66 -1.36 3.16
N LEU A 67 -7.33 -1.33 3.11
CA LEU A 67 -6.51 -2.16 4.00
C LEU A 67 -6.71 -1.79 5.47
N LEU A 68 -6.74 -0.51 5.79
CA LEU A 68 -6.99 -0.04 7.16
C LEU A 68 -8.39 -0.39 7.66
N ARG A 69 -9.40 -0.41 6.76
CA ARG A 69 -10.77 -0.81 7.10
C ARG A 69 -10.86 -2.27 7.55
N THR A 70 -9.93 -3.11 7.17
CA THR A 70 -9.87 -4.50 7.66
C THR A 70 -9.45 -4.60 9.11
N GLY A 71 -8.96 -3.52 9.70
CA GLY A 71 -8.37 -3.49 11.04
C GLY A 71 -6.89 -3.82 11.07
N ALA A 72 -6.28 -4.15 9.93
CA ALA A 72 -4.88 -4.52 9.84
C ALA A 72 -3.95 -3.34 10.10
N LYS A 73 -2.76 -3.65 10.60
CA LYS A 73 -1.63 -2.74 10.59
C LYS A 73 -1.08 -2.67 9.16
N VAL A 74 -0.79 -1.47 8.69
CA VAL A 74 -0.25 -1.24 7.35
C VAL A 74 1.06 -0.48 7.44
N THR A 75 2.08 -1.01 6.78
CA THR A 75 3.33 -0.30 6.50
C THR A 75 3.35 0.02 5.02
N ALA A 76 3.28 1.30 4.68
CA ALA A 76 3.26 1.78 3.31
C ALA A 76 4.60 2.43 2.98
N ILE A 77 5.23 2.00 1.89
CA ILE A 77 6.52 2.54 1.45
C ILE A 77 6.27 3.31 0.16
N GLU A 78 6.56 4.62 0.18
CA GLU A 78 6.30 5.54 -0.92
C GLU A 78 7.58 6.27 -1.32
N LEU A 79 7.87 6.27 -2.60
CA LEU A 79 9.04 6.93 -3.17
C LEU A 79 8.86 8.44 -3.30
N ASP A 80 7.62 8.89 -3.54
CA ASP A 80 7.29 10.30 -3.75
C ASP A 80 7.04 11.03 -2.42
N GLN A 81 7.81 12.11 -2.18
CA GLN A 81 7.73 12.86 -0.93
C GLN A 81 6.36 13.52 -0.72
N GLU A 82 5.78 14.06 -1.79
CA GLU A 82 4.48 14.74 -1.67
C GLU A 82 3.35 13.76 -1.36
N SER A 83 3.40 12.58 -1.98
CA SER A 83 2.45 11.50 -1.68
C SER A 83 2.61 11.04 -0.22
N THR A 84 3.83 10.91 0.26
CA THR A 84 4.10 10.57 1.66
C THR A 84 3.49 11.60 2.61
N ASN A 85 3.69 12.87 2.33
CA ASN A 85 3.14 13.97 3.13
C ASN A 85 1.61 13.98 3.10
N HIS A 86 1.03 13.72 1.92
CA HIS A 86 -0.42 13.61 1.74
C HIS A 86 -1.01 12.50 2.62
N LEU A 87 -0.44 11.32 2.57
CA LEU A 87 -0.90 10.18 3.36
C LEU A 87 -0.81 10.44 4.86
N ALA A 88 0.29 11.02 5.31
CA ALA A 88 0.47 11.37 6.71
C ALA A 88 -0.59 12.36 7.19
N ARG A 89 -0.95 13.32 6.34
CA ARG A 89 -1.97 14.33 6.67
C ARG A 89 -3.38 13.76 6.64
N VAL A 90 -3.73 12.99 5.60
CA VAL A 90 -5.09 12.48 5.40
C VAL A 90 -5.44 11.42 6.43
N PHE A 91 -4.55 10.49 6.67
CA PHE A 91 -4.80 9.36 7.57
C PHE A 91 -4.41 9.65 9.02
N ASN A 92 -3.50 10.60 9.26
CA ASN A 92 -3.02 10.96 10.59
C ASN A 92 -2.65 9.72 11.43
N GLY A 93 -1.93 8.77 10.81
CA GLY A 93 -1.49 7.55 11.45
C GLY A 93 -2.59 6.52 11.72
N ALA A 94 -3.85 6.84 11.43
CA ALA A 94 -4.99 5.91 11.56
C ALA A 94 -4.98 5.17 12.90
N ASP A 95 -4.93 5.91 14.00
CA ASP A 95 -4.89 5.38 15.38
C ASP A 95 -3.70 4.43 15.62
N GLY A 96 -2.56 4.72 15.01
CA GLY A 96 -1.35 3.91 15.13
C GLY A 96 -1.28 2.69 14.20
N LYS A 97 -2.27 2.50 13.34
CA LYS A 97 -2.31 1.37 12.42
C LYS A 97 -1.54 1.60 11.12
N LEU A 98 -1.25 2.84 10.76
CA LEU A 98 -0.54 3.18 9.54
C LEU A 98 0.83 3.76 9.85
N GLN A 99 1.85 3.18 9.24
CA GLN A 99 3.19 3.76 9.15
C GLN A 99 3.52 4.02 7.69
N VAL A 100 3.81 5.27 7.34
CA VAL A 100 4.21 5.66 5.99
C VAL A 100 5.71 5.95 6.00
N ILE A 101 6.45 5.29 5.11
CA ILE A 101 7.89 5.43 5.01
C ILE A 101 8.22 6.03 3.64
N HIS A 102 8.90 7.17 3.64
CA HIS A 102 9.43 7.78 2.43
C HIS A 102 10.75 7.11 2.07
N ALA A 103 10.71 6.18 1.14
CA ALA A 103 11.89 5.41 0.74
C ALA A 103 11.65 4.66 -0.56
N ASP A 104 12.73 4.12 -1.13
CA ASP A 104 12.64 3.14 -2.20
C ASP A 104 12.47 1.75 -1.56
N ALA A 105 11.36 1.10 -1.85
CA ALA A 105 11.03 -0.21 -1.30
C ALA A 105 12.07 -1.29 -1.66
N LEU A 106 12.82 -1.10 -2.74
CA LEU A 106 13.87 -2.03 -3.16
C LEU A 106 15.18 -1.84 -2.38
N GLU A 107 15.33 -0.71 -1.69
CA GLU A 107 16.57 -0.32 -1.01
C GLU A 107 16.52 -0.47 0.51
N ILE A 108 15.33 -0.49 1.10
CA ILE A 108 15.17 -0.58 2.56
C ILE A 108 14.75 -1.98 3.00
N ASP A 109 15.01 -2.28 4.26
CA ASP A 109 14.53 -3.52 4.86
C ASP A 109 13.03 -3.45 5.09
N TRP A 110 12.34 -4.57 4.87
CA TRP A 110 10.93 -4.72 5.16
C TRP A 110 10.73 -5.25 6.58
N PRO A 111 9.63 -4.90 7.24
CA PRO A 111 9.32 -5.49 8.55
C PRO A 111 9.28 -7.02 8.49
N GLU A 112 9.81 -7.69 9.50
CA GLU A 112 9.88 -9.15 9.52
C GLU A 112 8.53 -9.81 9.81
N ASP A 113 7.62 -9.10 10.45
CA ASP A 113 6.31 -9.60 10.86
C ASP A 113 5.20 -9.40 9.82
N ILE A 114 5.55 -9.08 8.57
CA ILE A 114 4.58 -8.92 7.50
C ILE A 114 3.85 -10.23 7.24
N THR A 115 2.53 -10.17 7.19
CA THR A 115 1.68 -11.32 6.87
C THR A 115 1.18 -11.29 5.42
N HIS A 116 0.98 -10.10 4.87
CA HIS A 116 0.45 -9.92 3.51
C HIS A 116 1.19 -8.81 2.78
N ILE A 117 1.26 -8.93 1.46
CA ILE A 117 1.74 -7.86 0.58
C ILE A 117 0.63 -7.56 -0.41
N VAL A 118 0.14 -6.32 -0.41
CA VAL A 118 -0.91 -5.86 -1.30
C VAL A 118 -0.48 -4.53 -1.90
N SER A 119 -0.36 -4.47 -3.21
CA SER A 119 0.17 -3.28 -3.88
C SER A 119 -0.38 -3.13 -5.29
N ASN A 120 -0.44 -1.88 -5.75
CA ASN A 120 -0.66 -1.55 -7.15
C ASN A 120 0.66 -1.03 -7.72
N LEU A 121 1.46 -1.92 -8.30
CA LEU A 121 2.83 -1.62 -8.70
C LEU A 121 2.95 -1.00 -10.07
N PRO A 122 3.84 0.01 -10.24
CA PRO A 122 4.30 0.42 -11.57
C PRO A 122 5.02 -0.74 -12.28
N TYR A 123 4.89 -0.81 -13.60
CA TYR A 123 5.52 -1.86 -14.39
C TYR A 123 7.04 -1.93 -14.20
N GLN A 124 7.69 -0.78 -14.02
CA GLN A 124 9.15 -0.68 -13.92
C GLN A 124 9.73 -1.44 -12.73
N ILE A 125 8.95 -1.63 -11.67
CA ILE A 125 9.46 -2.26 -10.44
C ILE A 125 8.81 -3.61 -10.12
N SER A 126 7.89 -4.10 -10.97
CA SER A 126 7.18 -5.36 -10.70
C SER A 126 8.11 -6.55 -10.55
N SER A 127 9.05 -6.75 -11.51
CA SER A 127 10.00 -7.88 -11.45
C SER A 127 10.98 -7.78 -10.29
N PRO A 128 11.63 -6.61 -10.03
CA PRO A 128 12.48 -6.46 -8.85
C PRO A 128 11.74 -6.70 -7.53
N VAL A 129 10.49 -6.25 -7.42
CA VAL A 129 9.68 -6.48 -6.21
C VAL A 129 9.38 -7.97 -6.04
N LEU A 130 9.04 -8.69 -7.10
CA LEU A 130 8.81 -10.14 -7.04
C LEU A 130 10.05 -10.88 -6.55
N GLU A 131 11.24 -10.53 -7.02
CA GLU A 131 12.50 -11.10 -6.53
C GLU A 131 12.70 -10.81 -5.05
N ARG A 132 12.41 -9.59 -4.62
CA ARG A 132 12.52 -9.19 -3.22
C ARG A 132 11.55 -9.98 -2.33
N ILE A 133 10.33 -10.23 -2.80
CA ILE A 133 9.34 -11.05 -2.09
C ILE A 133 9.87 -12.47 -1.88
N GLN A 134 10.45 -13.06 -2.89
CA GLN A 134 11.01 -14.41 -2.78
C GLN A 134 12.11 -14.50 -1.71
N LYS A 135 13.02 -13.53 -1.69
CA LYS A 135 14.07 -13.46 -0.68
C LYS A 135 13.51 -13.25 0.72
N HIS A 136 12.54 -12.37 0.86
CA HIS A 136 11.92 -12.08 2.14
C HIS A 136 11.15 -13.30 2.66
N HIS A 137 10.41 -13.96 1.81
CA HIS A 137 9.59 -15.12 2.16
C HIS A 137 10.44 -16.30 2.65
N SER A 138 11.68 -16.44 2.17
CA SER A 138 12.58 -17.50 2.67
C SER A 138 12.92 -17.35 4.16
N ASN A 139 12.80 -16.14 4.69
CA ASN A 139 13.10 -15.84 6.10
C ASN A 139 11.84 -15.65 6.95
N THR A 140 10.70 -15.36 6.34
CA THR A 140 9.41 -15.12 7.02
C THR A 140 8.29 -15.77 6.21
N GLN A 141 7.15 -16.03 6.85
CA GLN A 141 6.00 -16.61 6.14
C GLN A 141 4.99 -15.54 5.77
N ILE A 142 4.96 -15.19 4.48
CA ILE A 142 3.96 -14.31 3.92
C ILE A 142 2.72 -15.14 3.56
N LYS A 143 1.56 -14.73 4.05
CA LYS A 143 0.31 -15.49 3.95
C LYS A 143 -0.56 -15.12 2.76
N GLY A 144 -0.34 -13.95 2.17
CA GLY A 144 -1.10 -13.49 1.02
C GLY A 144 -0.39 -12.39 0.25
N ILE A 145 -0.52 -12.41 -1.07
CA ILE A 145 0.11 -11.45 -1.97
C ILE A 145 -0.88 -11.06 -3.06
N SER A 146 -0.98 -9.76 -3.32
CA SER A 146 -1.67 -9.21 -4.48
C SER A 146 -0.86 -8.02 -5.02
N LEU A 147 -0.52 -8.06 -6.27
CA LEU A 147 0.30 -7.03 -6.93
C LEU A 147 -0.41 -6.47 -8.17
#